data_97865cb70025447340036bb32d422607
#
_entry.id   97865cb70025447340036bb32d422607
#
_cell.length_a   1.000
_cell.length_b   1.000
_cell.length_c   1.000
_cell.angle_alpha   90.00
_cell.angle_beta   90.00
_cell.angle_gamma   90.00
#
_symmetry.space_group_name_H-M   'P 1'
#
loop_
_entity.id
_entity.type
_entity.pdbx_description
1 polymer ?
#
loop_
_entity_poly.entity_id
_entity_poly.type
_entity_poly.pdbx_seq_one_letter_code
_entity_poly.pdbx_strand_id
1 'polypeptide(L)'
;MMGTIIIGYPGVGKSSVCGTANDIIDLESTFFHNEGESGWEDRYVDVAIDLARQGFIVCISSHETVIKNLKDKWNKLMPPVVMVFPDHNDEMFTKWLKRLETRYYESRNNDDIPHWVIDKNYRAWKHVERNYREEVCNLKRMDVPFLKYIIGDINQGMSNVIEFLYGKYEKEEQIDEHSRHDEGRL
;
A
#
# COMPACT_ATOMS: atom_id res chain seq x y z
N MET A 1 -3.02 -16.80 -10.81
CA MET A 1 -1.82 -16.31 -10.04
C MET A 1 -2.33 -15.65 -8.78
N MET A 2 -1.68 -15.78 -7.62
CA MET A 2 -2.06 -15.02 -6.43
C MET A 2 -1.60 -13.57 -6.59
N GLY A 3 -2.41 -12.61 -6.14
CA GLY A 3 -2.03 -11.21 -6.05
C GLY A 3 -1.10 -10.93 -4.87
N THR A 4 -0.99 -9.66 -4.48
CA THR A 4 -0.07 -9.20 -3.41
C THR A 4 -0.81 -8.29 -2.44
N ILE A 5 -0.53 -8.42 -1.15
CA ILE A 5 -0.99 -7.46 -0.14
C ILE A 5 0.10 -6.40 0.06
N ILE A 6 -0.24 -5.13 -0.08
CA ILE A 6 0.68 -4.01 0.12
C ILE A 6 0.23 -3.18 1.32
N ILE A 7 1.00 -3.25 2.40
CA ILE A 7 0.80 -2.43 3.60
C ILE A 7 1.45 -1.07 3.33
N GLY A 8 0.65 -0.02 3.20
CA GLY A 8 1.16 1.29 2.81
C GLY A 8 1.01 2.36 3.88
N TYR A 9 2.13 2.99 4.27
CA TYR A 9 2.15 4.15 5.17
C TYR A 9 1.33 5.32 4.59
N PRO A 10 0.75 6.22 5.41
CA PRO A 10 0.04 7.39 4.91
C PRO A 10 0.90 8.22 3.93
N GLY A 11 0.38 8.54 2.76
CA GLY A 11 1.07 9.33 1.73
C GLY A 11 1.91 8.55 0.72
N VAL A 12 2.02 7.21 0.82
CA VAL A 12 2.79 6.39 -0.17
C VAL A 12 2.14 6.32 -1.56
N GLY A 13 0.88 6.79 -1.71
CA GLY A 13 0.20 6.84 -3.01
C GLY A 13 -0.70 5.63 -3.31
N LYS A 14 -1.25 4.95 -2.29
CA LYS A 14 -2.22 3.86 -2.48
C LYS A 14 -3.36 4.24 -3.43
N SER A 15 -4.09 5.29 -3.10
CA SER A 15 -5.23 5.75 -3.91
C SER A 15 -4.84 6.25 -5.31
N SER A 16 -3.58 6.65 -5.53
CA SER A 16 -3.12 7.13 -6.84
C SER A 16 -2.91 5.98 -7.85
N VAL A 17 -2.64 4.77 -7.36
CA VAL A 17 -2.43 3.60 -8.23
C VAL A 17 -3.71 2.80 -8.47
N CYS A 18 -4.69 2.88 -7.57
CA CYS A 18 -5.96 2.14 -7.67
C CYS A 18 -6.89 2.61 -8.80
N GLY A 19 -6.57 3.64 -9.54
CA GLY A 19 -7.30 4.06 -10.74
C GLY A 19 -6.60 3.72 -12.05
N THR A 20 -5.38 3.17 -11.97
CA THR A 20 -4.53 2.93 -13.15
C THR A 20 -4.66 1.52 -13.72
N ALA A 21 -5.13 0.56 -12.93
CA ALA A 21 -5.35 -0.82 -13.34
C ALA A 21 -6.56 -1.42 -12.58
N ASN A 22 -7.32 -2.30 -13.26
CA ASN A 22 -8.55 -2.88 -12.69
C ASN A 22 -8.30 -3.94 -11.61
N ASP A 23 -7.06 -4.39 -11.45
CA ASP A 23 -6.63 -5.42 -10.50
C ASP A 23 -6.00 -4.84 -9.22
N ILE A 24 -5.96 -3.51 -9.07
CA ILE A 24 -5.43 -2.83 -7.88
C ILE A 24 -6.57 -2.25 -7.04
N ILE A 25 -6.65 -2.65 -5.77
CA ILE A 25 -7.70 -2.25 -4.83
C ILE A 25 -7.08 -1.46 -3.67
N ASP A 26 -7.53 -0.23 -3.42
CA ASP A 26 -7.29 0.49 -2.16
C ASP A 26 -8.38 0.11 -1.15
N LEU A 27 -8.10 -0.84 -0.27
CA LEU A 27 -9.04 -1.30 0.73
C LEU A 27 -9.04 -0.30 1.91
N GLU A 28 -10.06 0.53 1.96
CA GLU A 28 -10.21 1.55 3.00
C GLU A 28 -10.64 0.95 4.33
N SER A 29 -9.81 1.11 5.36
CA SER A 29 -10.10 0.60 6.70
C SER A 29 -11.34 1.24 7.33
N THR A 30 -11.68 2.47 6.95
CA THR A 30 -12.85 3.20 7.48
C THR A 30 -14.18 2.51 7.20
N PHE A 31 -14.29 1.69 6.16
CA PHE A 31 -15.50 0.91 5.88
C PHE A 31 -15.71 -0.26 6.85
N PHE A 32 -14.69 -0.62 7.62
CA PHE A 32 -14.71 -1.71 8.59
C PHE A 32 -14.90 -1.23 10.02
N HIS A 33 -14.71 0.09 10.26
CA HIS A 33 -14.90 0.72 11.55
C HIS A 33 -16.38 1.03 11.77
N ASN A 34 -17.07 0.19 12.54
CA ASN A 34 -18.32 0.59 13.18
C ASN A 34 -18.01 1.13 14.57
N GLU A 35 -18.59 2.28 14.95
CA GLU A 35 -18.38 2.84 16.28
C GLU A 35 -18.74 1.81 17.37
N GLY A 36 -17.77 1.52 18.24
CA GLY A 36 -17.94 0.59 19.37
C GLY A 36 -17.74 -0.90 19.04
N GLU A 37 -17.42 -1.29 17.80
CA GLU A 37 -17.21 -2.68 17.42
C GLU A 37 -15.71 -3.04 17.47
N SER A 38 -15.33 -4.00 18.35
CA SER A 38 -13.99 -4.59 18.37
C SER A 38 -13.84 -5.65 17.27
N GLY A 39 -12.60 -5.90 16.80
CA GLY A 39 -12.31 -6.97 15.84
C GLY A 39 -12.54 -6.58 14.38
N TRP A 40 -12.66 -5.30 14.07
CA TRP A 40 -12.73 -4.82 12.67
C TRP A 40 -11.45 -5.16 11.89
N GLU A 41 -10.30 -5.16 12.55
CA GLU A 41 -9.00 -5.49 11.95
C GLU A 41 -8.99 -6.92 11.43
N ASP A 42 -9.63 -7.84 12.14
CA ASP A 42 -9.71 -9.24 11.74
C ASP A 42 -10.47 -9.41 10.43
N ARG A 43 -11.66 -8.80 10.33
CA ARG A 43 -12.46 -8.80 9.10
C ARG A 43 -11.75 -8.07 7.94
N TYR A 44 -11.10 -6.95 8.24
CA TYR A 44 -10.34 -6.18 7.27
C TYR A 44 -9.21 -6.99 6.64
N VAL A 45 -8.43 -7.68 7.49
CA VAL A 45 -7.34 -8.55 7.07
C VAL A 45 -7.84 -9.75 6.28
N ASP A 46 -8.95 -10.39 6.71
CA ASP A 46 -9.54 -11.52 6.00
C ASP A 46 -9.99 -11.14 4.58
N VAL A 47 -10.66 -9.99 4.42
CA VAL A 47 -11.05 -9.47 3.11
C VAL A 47 -9.81 -9.18 2.24
N ALA A 48 -8.76 -8.59 2.80
CA ALA A 48 -7.53 -8.34 2.08
C ALA A 48 -6.86 -9.63 1.57
N ILE A 49 -6.81 -10.66 2.42
CA ILE A 49 -6.27 -11.98 2.06
C ILE A 49 -7.10 -12.63 0.95
N ASP A 50 -8.42 -12.61 1.06
CA ASP A 50 -9.30 -13.25 0.09
C ASP A 50 -9.26 -12.57 -1.29
N LEU A 51 -9.19 -11.23 -1.32
CA LEU A 51 -9.01 -10.48 -2.57
C LEU A 51 -7.64 -10.80 -3.21
N ALA A 52 -6.58 -10.84 -2.41
CA ALA A 52 -5.25 -11.17 -2.93
C ALA A 52 -5.16 -12.64 -3.42
N ARG A 53 -5.88 -13.57 -2.81
CA ARG A 53 -6.01 -14.95 -3.32
C ARG A 53 -6.72 -15.03 -4.66
N GLN A 54 -7.62 -14.09 -4.94
CA GLN A 54 -8.31 -13.97 -6.22
C GLN A 54 -7.45 -13.30 -7.31
N GLY A 55 -6.23 -12.86 -7.00
CA GLY A 55 -5.27 -12.28 -7.93
C GLY A 55 -5.14 -10.77 -7.86
N PHE A 56 -5.90 -10.08 -6.97
CA PHE A 56 -5.81 -8.63 -6.85
C PHE A 56 -4.56 -8.18 -6.08
N ILE A 57 -4.04 -7.01 -6.45
CA ILE A 57 -3.11 -6.24 -5.63
C ILE A 57 -3.94 -5.44 -4.64
N VAL A 58 -3.79 -5.72 -3.35
CA VAL A 58 -4.62 -5.11 -2.31
C VAL A 58 -3.79 -4.20 -1.44
N CYS A 59 -4.02 -2.89 -1.55
CA CYS A 59 -3.39 -1.89 -0.71
C CYS A 59 -4.16 -1.76 0.60
N ILE A 60 -3.47 -1.92 1.74
CA ILE A 60 -4.06 -1.83 3.08
C ILE A 60 -3.35 -0.80 3.96
N SER A 61 -3.97 -0.48 5.07
CA SER A 61 -3.46 0.44 6.09
C SER A 61 -2.25 -0.13 6.84
N SER A 62 -1.36 0.74 7.29
CA SER A 62 -0.18 0.40 8.13
C SER A 62 -0.45 0.50 9.64
N HIS A 63 -1.70 0.43 10.09
CA HIS A 63 -1.98 0.37 11.52
C HIS A 63 -1.32 -0.85 12.16
N GLU A 64 -0.71 -0.65 13.31
CA GLU A 64 0.04 -1.71 14.01
C GLU A 64 -0.82 -2.95 14.30
N THR A 65 -2.09 -2.74 14.69
CA THR A 65 -3.06 -3.82 14.93
C THR A 65 -3.36 -4.63 13.68
N VAL A 66 -3.46 -3.97 12.51
CA VAL A 66 -3.64 -4.64 11.19
C VAL A 66 -2.42 -5.49 10.85
N ILE A 67 -1.21 -4.94 11.04
CA ILE A 67 0.04 -5.65 10.74
C ILE A 67 0.20 -6.87 11.66
N LYS A 68 -0.10 -6.73 12.96
CA LYS A 68 -0.07 -7.85 13.91
C LYS A 68 -1.06 -8.93 13.54
N ASN A 69 -2.29 -8.56 13.23
CA ASN A 69 -3.33 -9.51 12.82
C ASN A 69 -2.95 -10.26 11.53
N LEU A 70 -2.40 -9.55 10.55
CA LEU A 70 -1.89 -10.18 9.32
C LEU A 70 -0.71 -11.12 9.60
N LYS A 71 0.23 -10.73 10.49
CA LYS A 71 1.35 -11.58 10.92
C LYS A 71 0.86 -12.86 11.59
N ASP A 72 -0.12 -12.77 12.47
CA ASP A 72 -0.67 -13.93 13.20
C ASP A 72 -1.36 -14.93 12.26
N LYS A 73 -1.97 -14.45 11.19
CA LYS A 73 -2.59 -15.27 10.14
C LYS A 73 -1.61 -15.78 9.08
N TRP A 74 -0.40 -15.21 9.02
CA TRP A 74 0.53 -15.47 7.93
C TRP A 74 1.06 -16.92 7.91
N ASN A 75 1.10 -17.51 6.72
CA ASN A 75 1.73 -18.79 6.45
C ASN A 75 2.26 -18.84 5.01
N LYS A 76 3.04 -19.86 4.68
CA LYS A 76 3.73 -20.01 3.37
C LYS A 76 2.78 -20.15 2.15
N LEU A 77 1.50 -20.39 2.38
CA LEU A 77 0.47 -20.52 1.33
C LEU A 77 -0.31 -19.22 1.13
N MET A 78 0.04 -18.15 1.87
CA MET A 78 -0.60 -16.87 1.73
C MET A 78 -0.02 -16.04 0.57
N PRO A 79 -0.79 -15.08 0.05
CA PRO A 79 -0.29 -14.10 -0.90
C PRO A 79 0.96 -13.39 -0.36
N PRO A 80 1.90 -13.01 -1.22
CA PRO A 80 3.04 -12.17 -0.83
C PRO A 80 2.59 -10.89 -0.12
N VAL A 81 3.34 -10.47 0.89
CA VAL A 81 3.07 -9.23 1.64
C VAL A 81 4.27 -8.32 1.57
N VAL A 82 4.02 -7.05 1.21
CA VAL A 82 5.04 -6.00 1.12
C VAL A 82 4.64 -4.83 1.99
N MET A 83 5.53 -4.38 2.87
CA MET A 83 5.36 -3.16 3.66
C MET A 83 6.08 -2.00 2.99
N VAL A 84 5.37 -0.91 2.71
CA VAL A 84 5.89 0.28 2.03
C VAL A 84 5.80 1.49 2.95
N PHE A 85 6.95 2.06 3.29
CA PHE A 85 7.05 3.23 4.18
C PHE A 85 8.29 4.07 3.87
N PRO A 86 8.30 5.38 4.21
CA PRO A 86 9.45 6.26 3.98
C PRO A 86 10.63 5.91 4.88
N ASP A 87 11.83 6.36 4.51
CA ASP A 87 13.01 6.19 5.36
C ASP A 87 12.92 7.08 6.62
N HIS A 88 13.53 6.60 7.71
CA HIS A 88 13.54 7.27 9.01
C HIS A 88 14.70 8.29 9.10
N ASN A 89 14.55 9.43 8.40
CA ASN A 89 15.48 10.56 8.54
C ASN A 89 14.75 11.89 8.47
N ASP A 90 15.38 12.96 8.96
CA ASP A 90 14.75 14.29 9.08
C ASP A 90 14.46 14.94 7.73
N GLU A 91 15.28 14.69 6.72
CA GLU A 91 15.05 15.18 5.36
C GLU A 91 13.78 14.56 4.76
N MET A 92 13.66 13.23 4.86
CA MET A 92 12.48 12.53 4.40
C MET A 92 11.23 12.94 5.17
N PHE A 93 11.33 13.09 6.50
CA PHE A 93 10.21 13.58 7.31
C PHE A 93 9.72 14.93 6.81
N THR A 94 10.61 15.90 6.59
CA THR A 94 10.26 17.24 6.14
C THR A 94 9.58 17.20 4.77
N LYS A 95 10.13 16.45 3.82
CA LYS A 95 9.57 16.30 2.47
C LYS A 95 8.22 15.58 2.51
N TRP A 96 8.10 14.54 3.35
CA TRP A 96 6.87 13.76 3.49
C TRP A 96 5.73 14.57 4.08
N LEU A 97 6.03 15.34 5.13
CA LEU A 97 5.07 16.25 5.76
C LEU A 97 4.58 17.30 4.76
N LYS A 98 5.49 17.89 3.98
CA LYS A 98 5.15 18.86 2.93
C LYS A 98 4.26 18.25 1.84
N ARG A 99 4.52 17.02 1.42
CA ARG A 99 3.67 16.29 0.46
C ARG A 99 2.23 16.17 0.97
N LEU A 100 2.04 15.78 2.23
CA LEU A 100 0.71 15.62 2.82
C LEU A 100 0.00 16.96 3.05
N GLU A 101 0.74 17.97 3.48
CA GLU A 101 0.24 19.32 3.63
C GLU A 101 -0.27 19.87 2.28
N THR A 102 0.55 19.77 1.23
CA THR A 102 0.19 20.19 -0.12
C THR A 102 -1.08 19.48 -0.60
N ARG A 103 -1.14 18.14 -0.47
CA ARG A 103 -2.31 17.36 -0.82
C ARG A 103 -3.58 17.80 -0.08
N TYR A 104 -3.47 18.15 1.20
CA TYR A 104 -4.59 18.67 1.98
C TYR A 104 -5.09 20.00 1.41
N TYR A 105 -4.20 20.97 1.17
CA TYR A 105 -4.58 22.28 0.63
C TYR A 105 -5.13 22.18 -0.79
N GLU A 106 -4.56 21.36 -1.65
CA GLU A 106 -5.07 21.09 -3.00
C GLU A 106 -6.51 20.52 -2.94
N SER A 107 -6.75 19.55 -2.07
CA SER A 107 -8.10 18.98 -1.90
C SER A 107 -9.09 19.98 -1.31
N ARG A 108 -8.66 20.85 -0.39
CA ARG A 108 -9.49 21.88 0.22
C ARG A 108 -9.90 23.00 -0.75
N ASN A 109 -9.02 23.31 -1.70
CA ASN A 109 -9.22 24.39 -2.67
C ASN A 109 -9.91 23.92 -3.96
N ASN A 110 -10.33 22.67 -4.03
CA ASN A 110 -11.03 22.10 -5.17
C ASN A 110 -12.47 21.73 -4.74
N ASP A 111 -13.45 22.47 -5.24
CA ASP A 111 -14.87 22.33 -4.91
C ASP A 111 -15.45 20.99 -5.36
N ASP A 112 -14.80 20.28 -6.32
CA ASP A 112 -15.21 18.96 -6.78
C ASP A 112 -14.81 17.82 -5.83
N ILE A 113 -13.96 18.10 -4.83
CA ILE A 113 -13.50 17.11 -3.87
C ILE A 113 -14.50 16.94 -2.72
N PRO A 114 -15.02 15.74 -2.46
CA PRO A 114 -15.92 15.49 -1.34
C PRO A 114 -15.28 15.82 0.02
N HIS A 115 -16.07 16.37 0.95
CA HIS A 115 -15.60 16.75 2.29
C HIS A 115 -14.89 15.62 3.04
N TRP A 116 -15.35 14.38 2.91
CA TRP A 116 -14.72 13.24 3.58
C TRP A 116 -13.29 12.97 3.09
N VAL A 117 -12.97 13.31 1.83
CA VAL A 117 -11.60 13.22 1.28
C VAL A 117 -10.72 14.30 1.88
N ILE A 118 -11.25 15.52 2.02
CA ILE A 118 -10.56 16.65 2.65
C ILE A 118 -10.22 16.30 4.10
N ASP A 119 -11.18 15.79 4.85
CA ASP A 119 -11.00 15.35 6.24
C ASP A 119 -9.99 14.20 6.36
N LYS A 120 -10.02 13.23 5.43
CA LYS A 120 -9.04 12.14 5.35
C LYS A 120 -7.62 12.68 5.15
N ASN A 121 -7.45 13.63 4.20
CA ASN A 121 -6.16 14.24 3.93
C ASN A 121 -5.64 15.06 5.13
N TYR A 122 -6.52 15.81 5.79
CA TYR A 122 -6.17 16.56 7.01
C TYR A 122 -5.72 15.62 8.14
N ARG A 123 -6.48 14.54 8.39
CA ARG A 123 -6.15 13.55 9.42
C ARG A 123 -4.82 12.86 9.13
N ALA A 124 -4.57 12.46 7.88
CA ALA A 124 -3.31 11.86 7.48
C ALA A 124 -2.12 12.81 7.68
N TRP A 125 -2.25 14.08 7.31
CA TRP A 125 -1.22 15.09 7.53
C TRP A 125 -0.92 15.28 9.03
N LYS A 126 -1.96 15.50 9.86
CA LYS A 126 -1.79 15.72 11.31
C LYS A 126 -1.33 14.48 12.05
N HIS A 127 -1.69 13.29 11.60
CA HIS A 127 -1.19 12.04 12.15
C HIS A 127 0.32 11.89 11.90
N VAL A 128 0.77 12.10 10.66
CA VAL A 128 2.18 12.02 10.29
C VAL A 128 3.02 13.09 10.98
N GLU A 129 2.51 14.33 11.08
CA GLU A 129 3.17 15.41 11.82
C GLU A 129 3.55 15.02 13.25
N ARG A 130 2.68 14.24 13.92
CA ARG A 130 2.85 13.85 15.32
C ARG A 130 3.64 12.54 15.50
N ASN A 131 3.45 11.57 14.62
CA ASN A 131 3.81 10.18 14.88
C ASN A 131 4.88 9.62 13.95
N TYR A 132 5.27 10.35 12.88
CA TYR A 132 6.17 9.85 11.83
C TYR A 132 7.40 9.12 12.37
N ARG A 133 8.15 9.78 13.24
CA ARG A 133 9.45 9.26 13.71
C ARG A 133 9.29 7.95 14.47
N GLU A 134 8.31 7.89 15.34
CA GLU A 134 8.04 6.70 16.13
C GLU A 134 7.50 5.57 15.26
N GLU A 135 6.49 5.83 14.46
CA GLU A 135 5.85 4.82 13.62
C GLU A 135 6.79 4.25 12.57
N VAL A 136 7.53 5.10 11.83
CA VAL A 136 8.47 4.64 10.81
C VAL A 136 9.62 3.85 11.45
N CYS A 137 10.09 4.26 12.63
CA CYS A 137 11.08 3.50 13.38
C CYS A 137 10.52 2.12 13.79
N ASN A 138 9.28 2.07 14.26
CA ASN A 138 8.61 0.83 14.66
C ASN A 138 8.41 -0.10 13.44
N LEU A 139 7.92 0.43 12.30
CA LEU A 139 7.77 -0.35 11.07
C LEU A 139 9.11 -0.94 10.59
N LYS A 140 10.19 -0.14 10.67
CA LYS A 140 11.53 -0.60 10.29
C LYS A 140 12.03 -1.74 11.18
N ARG A 141 11.77 -1.67 12.48
CA ARG A 141 12.22 -2.64 13.49
C ARG A 141 11.29 -3.83 13.68
N MET A 142 10.04 -3.72 13.23
CA MET A 142 9.03 -4.76 13.43
C MET A 142 9.50 -6.10 12.85
N ASP A 143 9.50 -7.14 13.69
CA ASP A 143 9.82 -8.51 13.28
C ASP A 143 8.59 -9.14 12.60
N VAL A 144 8.59 -9.14 11.27
CA VAL A 144 7.53 -9.69 10.43
C VAL A 144 8.12 -10.45 9.25
N PRO A 145 7.46 -11.50 8.75
CA PRO A 145 7.93 -12.28 7.59
C PRO A 145 7.62 -11.59 6.25
N PHE A 146 7.46 -10.27 6.25
CA PHE A 146 7.05 -9.49 5.08
C PHE A 146 8.24 -8.77 4.44
N LEU A 147 8.21 -8.59 3.13
CA LEU A 147 9.19 -7.76 2.44
C LEU A 147 9.00 -6.30 2.87
N LYS A 148 10.07 -5.61 3.19
CA LYS A 148 10.05 -4.17 3.51
C LYS A 148 10.63 -3.37 2.36
N TYR A 149 9.83 -2.50 1.78
CA TYR A 149 10.26 -1.53 0.77
C TYR A 149 10.35 -0.14 1.42
N ILE A 150 11.56 0.36 1.57
CA ILE A 150 11.82 1.67 2.19
C ILE A 150 11.99 2.71 1.08
N ILE A 151 11.12 3.73 1.10
CA ILE A 151 11.18 4.85 0.17
C ILE A 151 12.29 5.79 0.60
N GLY A 152 13.38 5.83 -0.16
CA GLY A 152 14.55 6.69 0.09
C GLY A 152 14.49 8.04 -0.63
N ASP A 153 13.61 8.21 -1.62
CA ASP A 153 13.39 9.44 -2.37
C ASP A 153 11.91 9.80 -2.38
N ILE A 154 11.61 11.08 -2.14
CA ILE A 154 10.22 11.60 -2.12
C ILE A 154 9.50 11.43 -3.45
N ASN A 155 10.21 11.34 -4.56
CA ASN A 155 9.64 11.09 -5.89
C ASN A 155 9.22 9.63 -6.10
N GLN A 156 9.68 8.73 -5.24
CA GLN A 156 9.22 7.34 -5.22
C GLN A 156 7.87 7.23 -4.52
N GLY A 157 7.11 6.22 -4.89
CA GLY A 157 5.80 5.95 -4.32
C GLY A 157 5.30 4.56 -4.68
N MET A 158 4.01 4.33 -4.49
CA MET A 158 3.39 3.03 -4.72
C MET A 158 3.53 2.55 -6.17
N SER A 159 3.52 3.45 -7.16
CA SER A 159 3.75 3.09 -8.58
C SER A 159 5.10 2.41 -8.80
N ASN A 160 6.16 2.93 -8.16
CA ASN A 160 7.49 2.31 -8.25
C ASN A 160 7.55 0.92 -7.59
N VAL A 161 6.79 0.73 -6.51
CA VAL A 161 6.69 -0.58 -5.84
C VAL A 161 5.98 -1.58 -6.76
N ILE A 162 4.88 -1.18 -7.38
CA ILE A 162 4.12 -2.03 -8.30
C ILE A 162 4.96 -2.37 -9.53
N GLU A 163 5.63 -1.39 -10.13
CA GLU A 163 6.55 -1.61 -11.23
C GLU A 163 7.69 -2.57 -10.84
N PHE A 164 8.26 -2.42 -9.65
CA PHE A 164 9.28 -3.34 -9.14
C PHE A 164 8.76 -4.77 -8.97
N LEU A 165 7.53 -4.92 -8.46
CA LEU A 165 6.94 -6.24 -8.22
C LEU A 165 6.47 -6.94 -9.49
N TYR A 166 5.93 -6.19 -10.45
CA TYR A 166 5.26 -6.73 -11.63
C TYR A 166 6.03 -6.51 -12.93
N GLY A 167 6.91 -5.51 -13.02
CA GLY A 167 7.74 -5.28 -14.21
C GLY A 167 8.69 -6.41 -14.57
N LYS A 168 8.92 -7.35 -13.65
CA LYS A 168 9.61 -8.61 -13.94
C LYS A 168 8.71 -9.64 -14.66
N TYR A 169 7.40 -9.62 -14.40
CA TYR A 169 6.46 -10.61 -14.94
C TYR A 169 6.11 -10.33 -16.41
N GLU A 170 5.95 -9.07 -16.81
CA GLU A 170 5.70 -8.71 -18.21
C GLU A 170 6.87 -9.11 -19.13
N LYS A 171 8.10 -9.06 -18.64
CA LYS A 171 9.28 -9.49 -19.42
C LYS A 171 9.40 -11.00 -19.58
N GLU A 172 8.94 -11.78 -18.62
CA GLU A 172 8.96 -13.25 -18.71
C GLU A 172 7.83 -13.78 -19.61
N GLU A 173 6.65 -13.17 -19.61
CA GLU A 173 5.55 -13.54 -20.51
C GLU A 173 5.86 -13.21 -21.99
N GLN A 174 6.55 -12.11 -22.28
CA GLN A 174 6.97 -11.76 -23.64
C GLN A 174 8.05 -12.68 -24.21
N ILE A 175 8.89 -13.28 -23.36
CA ILE A 175 9.91 -14.24 -23.80
C ILE A 175 9.27 -15.58 -24.19
N ASP A 176 8.21 -16.01 -23.48
CA ASP A 176 7.52 -17.28 -23.77
C ASP A 176 6.64 -17.21 -25.03
N GLU A 177 6.07 -16.05 -25.37
CA GLU A 177 5.32 -15.89 -26.64
C GLU A 177 6.22 -15.90 -27.88
N HIS A 178 7.45 -15.39 -27.79
CA HIS A 178 8.38 -15.42 -28.92
C HIS A 178 8.96 -16.82 -29.19
N SER A 179 9.10 -17.66 -28.16
CA SER A 179 9.61 -19.02 -28.32
C SER A 179 8.58 -20.00 -28.93
N ARG A 180 7.28 -19.69 -28.86
CA ARG A 180 6.21 -20.54 -29.43
C ARG A 180 5.93 -20.27 -30.92
N HIS A 181 6.45 -19.18 -31.48
CA HIS A 181 6.25 -18.87 -32.91
C HIS A 181 7.32 -19.44 -33.84
N ASP A 182 8.44 -19.94 -33.32
CA ASP A 182 9.53 -20.45 -34.16
C ASP A 182 9.51 -21.99 -34.39
N GLU A 183 8.63 -22.75 -33.69
CA GLU A 183 8.51 -24.20 -33.88
C GLU A 183 7.50 -24.62 -34.99
N GLY A 184 6.92 -23.70 -35.71
CA GLY A 184 5.87 -23.94 -36.69
C GLY A 184 6.28 -23.85 -38.17
N ARG A 185 7.59 -23.77 -38.50
CA ARG A 185 8.09 -23.78 -39.89
C ARG A 185 9.26 -24.74 -40.11
N LEU A 186 8.92 -25.98 -40.33
CA LEU A 186 9.70 -26.96 -41.09
C LEU A 186 8.75 -27.81 -41.91
#